data_01468e2d26eca797496b8b769e74a0c3
#
_entry.id   01468e2d26eca797496b8b769e74a0c3
#
_cell.length_a   1.000
_cell.length_b   1.000
_cell.length_c   1.000
_cell.angle_alpha   90.00
_cell.angle_beta   90.00
_cell.angle_gamma   90.00
#
_symmetry.space_group_name_H-M   'P 1'
#
loop_
_entity.id
_entity.type
_entity.pdbx_description
1 polymer ?
#
loop_
_entity_poly.entity_id
_entity_poly.type
_entity_poly.pdbx_seq_one_letter_code
_entity_poly.pdbx_strand_id
1 'polypeptide(L)' 'MTFTYRVFYEDDSLYNYGKIRSRLIRARSREKAMARFREMYGIEPLEAK' A
#
# COMPACT_ATOMS: atom_id res chain seq x y z
N MET A 1 17.63 3.73 9.14
CA MET A 1 16.93 4.89 8.55
C MET A 1 15.68 4.43 7.85
N THR A 2 14.55 5.15 8.00
CA THR A 2 13.28 4.79 7.37
C THR A 2 12.95 5.78 6.26
N PHE A 3 12.18 5.31 5.30
CA PHE A 3 11.71 6.11 4.18
C PHE A 3 10.20 6.06 4.14
N THR A 4 9.60 7.04 3.50
CA THR A 4 8.15 7.05 3.27
C THR A 4 7.89 6.57 1.85
N TYR A 5 7.13 5.49 1.74
CA TYR A 5 6.76 4.92 0.44
C TYR A 5 5.28 5.13 0.19
N ARG A 6 4.94 5.39 -1.06
CA ARG A 6 3.54 5.44 -1.47
C ARG A 6 3.17 4.06 -2.01
N VAL A 7 2.30 3.39 -1.27
CA VAL A 7 1.89 2.03 -1.64
C VAL A 7 0.56 2.13 -2.38
N PHE A 8 0.54 1.64 -3.61
CA PHE A 8 -0.65 1.67 -4.46
C PHE A 8 -1.41 0.36 -4.32
N TYR A 9 -2.72 0.45 -4.33
CA TYR A 9 -3.59 -0.70 -4.22
C TYR A 9 -4.90 -0.45 -4.96
N GLU A 10 -5.59 -1.52 -5.31
CA GLU A 10 -6.89 -1.44 -5.94
C GLU A 10 -7.96 -1.45 -4.85
N ASP A 11 -8.81 -0.43 -4.85
CA ASP A 11 -9.88 -0.31 -3.86
C ASP A 11 -11.03 -1.21 -4.28
N ASP A 12 -11.46 -2.09 -3.37
CA ASP A 12 -12.55 -3.02 -3.62
C ASP A 12 -13.86 -2.62 -2.93
N SER A 13 -13.96 -1.37 -2.46
CA SER A 13 -15.18 -0.89 -1.85
C SER A 13 -16.27 -0.74 -2.90
N LEU A 14 -17.53 -0.71 -2.45
CA LEU A 14 -18.66 -0.58 -3.37
C LEU A 14 -18.62 0.71 -4.18
N TYR A 15 -18.12 1.79 -3.58
CA TYR A 15 -18.08 3.09 -4.26
C TYR A 15 -16.88 3.27 -5.17
N ASN A 16 -15.77 2.59 -4.84
CA ASN A 16 -14.51 2.82 -5.52
C ASN A 16 -13.94 1.55 -6.16
N TYR A 17 -14.81 0.61 -6.43
CA TYR A 17 -14.38 -0.67 -7.00
C TYR A 17 -13.54 -0.47 -8.25
N GLY A 18 -12.35 -1.06 -8.26
CA GLY A 18 -11.44 -0.98 -9.38
C GLY A 18 -10.60 0.28 -9.46
N LYS A 19 -10.82 1.24 -8.56
CA LYS A 19 -10.01 2.46 -8.56
C LYS A 19 -8.67 2.23 -7.86
N ILE A 20 -7.62 2.82 -8.40
CA ILE A 20 -6.29 2.72 -7.80
C ILE A 20 -6.14 3.86 -6.78
N ARG A 21 -5.78 3.48 -5.57
CA ARG A 21 -5.56 4.43 -4.48
C ARG A 21 -4.19 4.19 -3.88
N SER A 22 -3.76 5.08 -3.00
CA SER A 22 -2.45 4.94 -2.38
C SER A 22 -2.50 5.34 -0.91
N ARG A 23 -1.53 4.80 -0.17
CA ARG A 23 -1.31 5.14 1.24
C ARG A 23 0.19 5.35 1.45
N LEU A 24 0.52 6.26 2.36
CA LEU A 24 1.92 6.49 2.72
C LEU A 24 2.30 5.57 3.87
N ILE A 25 3.34 4.77 3.67
CA ILE A 25 3.82 3.81 4.66
C ILE A 25 5.30 4.07 4.90
N ARG A 26 5.69 4.19 6.15
CA ARG A 26 7.10 4.34 6.51
C ARG A 26 7.71 2.97 6.75
N ALA A 27 8.82 2.71 6.10
CA ALA A 27 9.52 1.44 6.23
C ALA A 27 10.96 1.60 5.80
N ARG A 28 11.78 0.59 6.06
CA ARG A 28 13.19 0.62 5.69
C ARG A 28 13.42 0.28 4.23
N SER A 29 12.48 -0.40 3.60
CA SER A 29 12.58 -0.75 2.19
C SER A 29 11.19 -0.82 1.58
N ARG A 30 11.16 -0.82 0.25
CA ARG A 30 9.91 -0.95 -0.50
C ARG A 30 9.18 -2.23 -0.13
N GLU A 31 9.92 -3.33 -0.07
CA GLU A 31 9.33 -4.63 0.26
C GLU A 31 8.71 -4.64 1.64
N LYS A 32 9.37 -4.01 2.60
CA LYS A 32 8.85 -3.92 3.96
C LYS A 32 7.62 -3.02 4.02
N ALA A 33 7.60 -1.96 3.21
CA ALA A 33 6.42 -1.10 3.12
C ALA A 33 5.21 -1.88 2.61
N MET A 34 5.41 -2.68 1.58
CA MET A 34 4.34 -3.50 1.03
C MET A 34 3.86 -4.56 2.02
N ALA A 35 4.79 -5.20 2.72
CA ALA A 35 4.43 -6.19 3.74
C ALA A 35 3.64 -5.54 4.87
N ARG A 36 4.09 -4.38 5.32
CA ARG A 36 3.39 -3.65 6.38
C ARG A 36 1.98 -3.25 5.96
N PHE A 37 1.84 -2.78 4.72
CA PHE A 37 0.53 -2.43 4.17
C PHE A 37 -0.40 -3.65 4.17
N ARG A 38 0.10 -4.79 3.72
CA ARG A 38 -0.68 -6.02 3.67
C ARG A 38 -1.17 -6.43 5.05
N GLU A 39 -0.31 -6.32 6.06
CA GLU A 39 -0.70 -6.64 7.43
C GLU A 39 -1.72 -5.67 7.99
N MET A 40 -1.58 -4.38 7.67
CA MET A 40 -2.46 -3.36 8.22
C MET A 40 -3.84 -3.37 7.59
N TYR A 41 -3.92 -3.60 6.28
CA TYR A 41 -5.18 -3.46 5.55
C TYR A 41 -5.71 -4.77 4.99
N GLY A 42 -4.92 -5.83 4.95
CA GLY A 42 -5.34 -7.10 4.42
C GLY A 42 -5.57 -7.11 2.91
N ILE A 43 -4.98 -6.14 2.21
CA ILE A 43 -5.12 -6.00 0.77
C ILE A 43 -3.75 -6.21 0.14
N GLU A 44 -3.70 -6.95 -0.97
CA GLU A 44 -2.45 -7.15 -1.70
C GLU A 44 -2.06 -5.86 -2.42
N PRO A 45 -0.90 -5.27 -2.12
CA PRO A 45 -0.49 -4.03 -2.76
C PRO A 45 -0.05 -4.28 -4.20
N LEU A 46 -0.26 -3.27 -5.06
CA LEU A 46 0.17 -3.35 -6.45
C LEU A 46 1.64 -2.98 -6.59
N GLU A 47 2.04 -1.86 -5.98
CA GLU A 47 3.44 -1.43 -6.00
C GLU A 47 3.68 -0.40 -4.91
N ALA A 48 4.95 -0.10 -4.65
CA ALA A 48 5.36 0.94 -3.72
C ALA A 48 6.41 1.81 -4.40
N LYS A 49 6.28 3.13 -4.22
CA LYS A 49 7.23 4.09 -4.81
C LYS A 49 7.79 5.04 -3.78
#